data_acd4adfdcee944b82cfbdc9b5a4e4be7
#
_entry.id   acd4adfdcee944b82cfbdc9b5a4e4be7
#
_cell.length_a   1.000
_cell.length_b   1.000
_cell.length_c   1.000
_cell.angle_alpha   90.00
_cell.angle_beta   90.00
_cell.angle_gamma   90.00
#
_symmetry.space_group_name_H-M   'P 1'
#
loop_
_entity.id
_entity.type
_entity.pdbx_description
1 polymer ?
#
loop_
_entity_poly.entity_id
_entity_poly.type
_entity_poly.pdbx_seq_one_letter_code
_entity_poly.pdbx_strand_id
1 'polypeptide(L)'
;MTYRFTADAHPIQNLIVYSAPIDNAHHLWTMDLHDSRVKHRLTEGDPFAITPAFSTDGNQIYFVELDKNRQFRLMRISTYGGSPEEVKISNWNLGEATGTLNVNVNDPAGKPITARVSIVREDGNPVAFHEDATVFDPQTGRHYFYLEGESQFNLPVGNYRVTAVRGPMTPMAESSVAIKENNPSTTTLTLTPLWNAADAGYVSADHHVHLNGDGHHRATHENALRAMAGEDLDLLAPMSWNHWERRIDAPILGKETIKDGRIVVQSQEVRSHFHGHVGLLGAKEPFAPWFWGPTNPKLGDPDRSNGEVLDFADRTGAFTTYVHPISDDSDPFDQLDEGPIPIELISDAVLAERIGLEMVCAWTSPLGNSHVWYRLLNIGRPVAAMSGTDMWVDFHRTMAVGTGRNYVQLDGKEITSASILEAAMAGKGFVTTGPALLFQVGQNAKPGDVVASGRQNWEATLAGTNDVDVVELVVNGVVVEKLAGIKAGETRQYKGQVNLPVGGWVAIRAYTSELKEDTWPTMHARPFAHSSPIWIDSIGSTDPTSRKAAAADLIRAIDASERIAKAAYGEVEMNRMMTRFEEARKRLRELLE
;
A
#
# COMPACT_ATOMS: atom_id res chain seq x y z
N MET A 1 -0.66 14.70 -2.91
CA MET A 1 -0.11 14.38 -1.57
C MET A 1 0.24 15.68 -0.86
N THR A 2 -0.44 16.02 0.21
CA THR A 2 -0.18 17.27 0.95
C THR A 2 0.81 16.96 2.05
N TYR A 3 2.10 17.14 1.78
CA TYR A 3 3.08 17.25 2.84
C TYR A 3 2.65 18.42 3.73
N ARG A 4 2.41 18.20 5.01
CA ARG A 4 2.16 19.30 5.92
C ARG A 4 3.46 20.06 6.13
N PHE A 5 3.64 21.12 5.37
CA PHE A 5 4.53 22.19 5.79
C PHE A 5 3.97 22.78 7.08
N THR A 6 4.63 22.55 8.18
CA THR A 6 4.33 23.27 9.40
C THR A 6 5.20 24.51 9.42
N ALA A 7 4.56 25.65 9.33
CA ALA A 7 5.21 26.95 9.42
C ALA A 7 4.38 27.85 10.32
N ASP A 8 5.06 28.78 11.00
CA ASP A 8 4.42 29.80 11.80
C ASP A 8 5.03 31.18 11.50
N ALA A 9 4.22 32.22 11.62
CA ALA A 9 4.63 33.59 11.38
C ALA A 9 5.02 34.28 12.68
N HIS A 10 6.12 35.02 12.66
CA HIS A 10 6.55 35.83 13.80
C HIS A 10 5.51 36.91 14.10
N PRO A 11 5.11 37.10 15.38
CA PRO A 11 4.02 38.02 15.75
C PRO A 11 4.28 39.48 15.40
N ILE A 12 5.54 39.89 15.23
CA ILE A 12 5.92 41.30 15.06
C ILE A 12 6.78 41.53 13.81
N GLN A 13 7.66 40.61 13.46
CA GLN A 13 8.63 40.74 12.36
C GLN A 13 8.14 40.05 11.09
N ASN A 14 8.67 40.47 9.93
CA ASN A 14 8.40 39.78 8.63
C ASN A 14 9.25 38.51 8.53
N LEU A 15 9.04 37.57 9.43
CA LEU A 15 9.79 36.33 9.55
C LEU A 15 8.83 35.16 9.71
N ILE A 16 9.15 34.04 9.06
CA ILE A 16 8.50 32.76 9.33
C ILE A 16 9.51 31.77 9.88
N VAL A 17 9.02 30.82 10.67
CA VAL A 17 9.73 29.58 11.00
C VAL A 17 9.05 28.41 10.32
N TYR A 18 9.83 27.46 9.82
CA TYR A 18 9.31 26.25 9.17
C TYR A 18 10.25 25.06 9.38
N SER A 19 9.71 23.86 9.24
CA SER A 19 10.48 22.64 9.23
C SER A 19 10.74 22.22 7.79
N ALA A 20 11.99 21.88 7.47
CA ALA A 20 12.35 21.34 6.16
C ALA A 20 13.38 20.22 6.28
N PRO A 21 13.25 19.18 5.44
CA PRO A 21 14.18 18.07 5.42
C PRO A 21 15.50 18.45 4.74
N ILE A 22 16.61 17.95 5.30
CA ILE A 22 17.92 17.86 4.65
C ILE A 22 18.42 16.45 4.92
N ASP A 23 18.77 15.72 3.86
CA ASP A 23 19.09 14.30 3.94
C ASP A 23 17.99 13.54 4.71
N ASN A 24 18.33 12.90 5.83
CA ASN A 24 17.38 12.18 6.69
C ASN A 24 16.97 12.97 7.94
N ALA A 25 17.35 14.24 8.06
CA ALA A 25 17.03 15.11 9.19
C ALA A 25 15.94 16.11 8.83
N HIS A 26 15.15 16.50 9.80
CA HIS A 26 14.21 17.63 9.70
C HIS A 26 14.72 18.79 10.54
N HIS A 27 15.14 19.86 9.87
CA HIS A 27 15.69 21.04 10.49
C HIS A 27 14.68 22.17 10.58
N LEU A 28 14.77 22.99 11.63
CA LEU A 28 14.08 24.26 11.70
C LEU A 28 14.86 25.34 10.95
N TRP A 29 14.11 26.14 10.21
CA TRP A 29 14.60 27.27 9.46
C TRP A 29 13.78 28.50 9.74
N THR A 30 14.42 29.66 9.75
CA THR A 30 13.73 30.94 9.60
C THR A 30 13.94 31.47 8.19
N MET A 31 12.97 32.24 7.69
CA MET A 31 13.04 32.90 6.38
C MET A 31 12.39 34.27 6.46
N ASP A 32 13.08 35.27 5.89
CA ASP A 32 12.54 36.63 5.76
C ASP A 32 11.44 36.64 4.67
N LEU A 33 10.28 37.24 5.00
CA LEU A 33 9.15 37.30 4.07
C LEU A 33 9.32 38.34 2.94
N HIS A 34 10.25 39.31 3.09
CA HIS A 34 10.58 40.27 2.03
C HIS A 34 11.64 39.72 1.06
N ASP A 35 12.58 38.90 1.58
CA ASP A 35 13.60 38.27 0.74
C ASP A 35 13.74 36.78 1.10
N SER A 36 13.07 35.94 0.36
CA SER A 36 13.07 34.48 0.57
C SER A 36 14.46 33.83 0.39
N ARG A 37 15.47 34.55 -0.06
CA ARG A 37 16.86 34.09 -0.14
C ARG A 37 17.54 34.19 1.22
N VAL A 38 17.03 35.04 2.12
CA VAL A 38 17.54 35.17 3.50
C VAL A 38 16.91 34.10 4.36
N LYS A 39 17.66 33.00 4.55
CA LYS A 39 17.24 31.84 5.34
C LYS A 39 18.32 31.47 6.32
N HIS A 40 17.92 31.10 7.53
CA HIS A 40 18.84 30.64 8.57
C HIS A 40 18.37 29.31 9.12
N ARG A 41 19.26 28.30 9.10
CA ARG A 41 19.03 27.03 9.78
C ARG A 41 19.27 27.23 11.28
N LEU A 42 18.29 26.84 12.09
CA LEU A 42 18.33 27.01 13.53
C LEU A 42 18.83 25.77 14.29
N THR A 43 18.65 24.59 13.73
CA THR A 43 19.04 23.31 14.36
C THR A 43 20.23 22.68 13.67
N GLU A 44 21.05 21.95 14.43
CA GLU A 44 22.26 21.27 13.93
C GLU A 44 22.19 19.75 14.19
N GLY A 45 23.11 19.00 13.61
CA GLY A 45 23.18 17.55 13.75
C GLY A 45 22.15 16.79 12.91
N ASP A 46 21.50 15.81 13.49
CA ASP A 46 20.48 14.94 12.84
C ASP A 46 19.14 15.01 13.61
N PRO A 47 18.52 16.21 13.73
CA PRO A 47 17.26 16.38 14.44
C PRO A 47 16.09 15.89 13.60
N PHE A 48 14.99 15.57 14.29
CA PHE A 48 13.68 15.45 13.66
C PHE A 48 12.74 16.48 14.30
N ALA A 49 12.94 17.75 13.92
CA ALA A 49 12.25 18.90 14.48
C ALA A 49 11.07 19.30 13.60
N ILE A 50 9.87 19.28 14.17
CA ILE A 50 8.60 19.52 13.46
C ILE A 50 7.67 20.45 14.23
N THR A 51 6.62 20.92 13.58
CA THR A 51 5.56 21.77 14.17
C THR A 51 6.07 22.98 14.96
N PRO A 52 6.93 23.84 14.38
CA PRO A 52 7.41 25.02 15.07
C PRO A 52 6.29 26.04 15.27
N ALA A 53 6.34 26.73 16.39
CA ALA A 53 5.48 27.87 16.72
C ALA A 53 6.27 28.95 17.48
N PHE A 54 6.08 30.21 17.12
CA PHE A 54 6.67 31.32 17.88
C PHE A 54 5.99 31.50 19.23
N SER A 55 6.76 31.96 20.23
CA SER A 55 6.19 32.56 21.44
C SER A 55 5.43 33.84 21.11
N THR A 56 4.51 34.24 21.96
CA THR A 56 3.70 35.46 21.76
C THR A 56 4.53 36.75 21.66
N ASP A 57 5.71 36.78 22.26
CA ASP A 57 6.67 37.89 22.18
C ASP A 57 7.66 37.74 21.00
N GLY A 58 7.63 36.61 20.28
CA GLY A 58 8.50 36.30 19.14
C GLY A 58 9.94 35.92 19.48
N ASN A 59 10.32 35.88 20.76
CA ASN A 59 11.71 35.65 21.15
C ASN A 59 12.13 34.19 21.16
N GLN A 60 11.16 33.27 21.26
CA GLN A 60 11.37 31.83 21.30
C GLN A 60 10.57 31.11 20.20
N ILE A 61 11.07 30.00 19.76
CA ILE A 61 10.37 29.06 18.91
C ILE A 61 10.21 27.75 19.70
N TYR A 62 8.98 27.32 19.89
CA TYR A 62 8.63 26.01 20.43
C TYR A 62 8.46 25.05 19.29
N PHE A 63 8.90 23.82 19.46
CA PHE A 63 8.76 22.77 18.45
C PHE A 63 8.73 21.38 19.08
N VAL A 64 8.29 20.40 18.32
CA VAL A 64 8.35 19.00 18.72
C VAL A 64 9.57 18.36 18.08
N GLU A 65 10.37 17.66 18.87
CA GLU A 65 11.47 16.83 18.39
C GLU A 65 11.19 15.35 18.68
N LEU A 66 11.38 14.50 17.69
CA LEU A 66 11.41 13.07 17.90
C LEU A 66 12.85 12.63 18.19
N ASP A 67 13.08 12.10 19.37
CA ASP A 67 14.40 11.66 19.79
C ASP A 67 14.79 10.27 19.21
N LYS A 68 16.01 9.84 19.50
CA LYS A 68 16.53 8.53 19.03
C LYS A 68 15.76 7.32 19.57
N ASN A 69 15.08 7.50 20.72
CA ASN A 69 14.23 6.47 21.34
C ASN A 69 12.78 6.55 20.84
N ARG A 70 12.51 7.40 19.83
CA ARG A 70 11.19 7.64 19.24
C ARG A 70 10.18 8.26 20.20
N GLN A 71 10.67 9.04 21.16
CA GLN A 71 9.83 9.80 22.06
C GLN A 71 9.74 11.25 21.60
N PHE A 72 8.53 11.78 21.59
CA PHE A 72 8.28 13.19 21.33
C PHE A 72 8.68 14.02 22.52
N ARG A 73 9.48 15.08 22.28
CA ARG A 73 9.86 16.06 23.26
C ARG A 73 9.39 17.44 22.82
N LEU A 74 8.82 18.21 23.75
CA LEU A 74 8.59 19.61 23.51
C LEU A 74 9.92 20.36 23.75
N MET A 75 10.38 21.03 22.71
CA MET A 75 11.64 21.78 22.71
C MET A 75 11.38 23.27 22.54
N ARG A 76 12.32 24.07 22.93
CA ARG A 76 12.37 25.49 22.59
C ARG A 76 13.77 25.90 22.12
N ILE A 77 13.84 26.90 21.28
CA ILE A 77 15.07 27.52 20.80
C ILE A 77 14.84 29.05 20.68
N SER A 78 15.86 29.86 20.82
CA SER A 78 15.76 31.30 20.52
C SER A 78 15.45 31.49 19.02
N THR A 79 14.65 32.50 18.70
CA THR A 79 14.34 32.89 17.31
C THR A 79 15.59 33.15 16.46
N TYR A 80 16.69 33.54 17.11
CA TYR A 80 17.98 33.86 16.48
C TYR A 80 19.00 32.73 16.56
N GLY A 81 18.56 31.51 16.95
CA GLY A 81 19.43 30.34 17.06
C GLY A 81 19.98 30.12 18.46
N GLY A 82 20.86 29.15 18.58
CA GLY A 82 21.42 28.67 19.84
C GLY A 82 21.17 27.17 20.04
N SER A 83 21.44 26.68 21.26
CA SER A 83 21.16 25.28 21.58
C SER A 83 19.68 25.07 21.94
N PRO A 84 18.99 24.10 21.36
CA PRO A 84 17.64 23.73 21.77
C PRO A 84 17.61 23.27 23.24
N GLU A 85 16.55 23.61 23.95
CA GLU A 85 16.30 23.20 25.32
C GLU A 85 14.98 22.45 25.44
N GLU A 86 14.95 21.37 26.21
CA GLU A 86 13.73 20.60 26.47
C GLU A 86 12.81 21.37 27.42
N VAL A 87 11.54 21.50 27.03
CA VAL A 87 10.49 22.03 27.92
C VAL A 87 9.84 20.83 28.62
N LYS A 88 10.23 20.61 29.86
CA LYS A 88 9.69 19.48 30.65
C LYS A 88 8.24 19.76 31.05
N ILE A 89 7.36 18.85 30.62
CA ILE A 89 5.96 18.83 31.03
C ILE A 89 5.90 18.04 32.34
N SER A 90 5.58 18.70 33.45
CA SER A 90 5.54 18.07 34.77
C SER A 90 4.16 17.50 35.12
N ASN A 91 3.11 17.99 34.51
CA ASN A 91 1.75 17.56 34.78
C ASN A 91 0.81 17.89 33.62
N TRP A 92 -0.12 16.99 33.34
CA TRP A 92 -1.24 17.18 32.41
C TRP A 92 -2.51 17.43 33.23
N ASN A 93 -3.06 18.63 33.15
CA ASN A 93 -4.37 18.92 33.69
C ASN A 93 -5.40 18.90 32.57
N LEU A 94 -6.25 17.88 32.56
CA LEU A 94 -7.30 17.71 31.55
C LEU A 94 -8.52 18.60 31.77
N GLY A 95 -8.51 19.42 32.87
CA GLY A 95 -9.59 20.36 33.17
C GLY A 95 -10.86 19.73 33.76
N GLU A 96 -10.89 18.42 33.92
CA GLU A 96 -12.04 17.65 34.44
C GLU A 96 -11.58 16.42 35.25
N ALA A 97 -12.49 15.83 36.04
CA ALA A 97 -12.21 14.62 36.79
C ALA A 97 -11.88 13.47 35.82
N THR A 98 -10.97 12.59 36.23
CA THR A 98 -10.54 11.44 35.44
C THR A 98 -10.80 10.12 36.15
N GLY A 99 -10.87 9.05 35.37
CA GLY A 99 -10.96 7.67 35.86
C GLY A 99 -10.17 6.72 34.96
N THR A 100 -10.05 5.50 35.42
CA THR A 100 -9.27 4.47 34.76
C THR A 100 -10.15 3.59 33.86
N LEU A 101 -9.70 3.37 32.62
CA LEU A 101 -10.25 2.37 31.68
C LEU A 101 -9.20 1.29 31.40
N ASN A 102 -9.54 0.03 31.65
CA ASN A 102 -8.77 -1.12 31.20
C ASN A 102 -9.43 -1.68 29.92
N VAL A 103 -8.66 -1.81 28.85
CA VAL A 103 -9.12 -2.39 27.59
C VAL A 103 -8.36 -3.67 27.33
N ASN A 104 -9.10 -4.77 27.11
CA ASN A 104 -8.55 -6.06 26.73
C ASN A 104 -9.07 -6.44 25.35
N VAL A 105 -8.18 -6.94 24.48
CA VAL A 105 -8.55 -7.48 23.17
C VAL A 105 -8.03 -8.90 23.04
N ASN A 106 -8.96 -9.84 22.85
CA ASN A 106 -8.68 -11.26 22.86
C ASN A 106 -9.19 -11.97 21.59
N ASP A 107 -8.57 -13.08 21.25
CA ASP A 107 -9.14 -14.05 20.32
C ASP A 107 -10.31 -14.84 20.96
N PRO A 108 -11.04 -15.70 20.20
CA PRO A 108 -12.13 -16.51 20.75
C PRO A 108 -11.73 -17.50 21.85
N ALA A 109 -10.43 -17.85 21.93
CA ALA A 109 -9.89 -18.71 22.98
C ALA A 109 -9.54 -17.95 24.28
N GLY A 110 -9.71 -16.61 24.28
CA GLY A 110 -9.37 -15.74 25.39
C GLY A 110 -7.89 -15.34 25.46
N LYS A 111 -7.12 -15.64 24.43
CA LYS A 111 -5.71 -15.23 24.34
C LYS A 111 -5.60 -13.77 23.91
N PRO A 112 -4.80 -12.94 24.62
CA PRO A 112 -4.53 -11.56 24.19
C PRO A 112 -3.93 -11.49 22.78
N ILE A 113 -4.42 -10.56 21.96
CA ILE A 113 -3.96 -10.33 20.58
C ILE A 113 -3.77 -8.86 20.31
N THR A 114 -2.84 -8.52 19.42
CA THR A 114 -2.68 -7.16 18.92
C THR A 114 -3.82 -6.81 17.97
N ALA A 115 -4.39 -5.60 18.14
CA ALA A 115 -5.51 -5.12 17.35
C ALA A 115 -5.42 -3.62 17.10
N ARG A 116 -6.08 -3.15 16.06
CA ARG A 116 -6.34 -1.74 15.80
C ARG A 116 -7.54 -1.30 16.64
N VAL A 117 -7.32 -0.33 17.52
CA VAL A 117 -8.33 0.12 18.51
C VAL A 117 -8.61 1.60 18.34
N SER A 118 -9.87 1.97 18.47
CA SER A 118 -10.35 3.36 18.53
C SER A 118 -11.13 3.58 19.81
N ILE A 119 -10.86 4.68 20.51
CA ILE A 119 -11.60 5.10 21.70
C ILE A 119 -12.14 6.50 21.44
N VAL A 120 -13.46 6.66 21.49
CA VAL A 120 -14.14 7.91 21.20
C VAL A 120 -15.10 8.23 22.34
N ARG A 121 -15.04 9.46 22.84
CA ARG A 121 -15.99 9.97 23.83
C ARG A 121 -17.36 10.17 23.19
N GLU A 122 -18.44 10.15 23.94
CA GLU A 122 -19.82 10.30 23.44
C GLU A 122 -20.06 11.62 22.70
N ASP A 123 -19.31 12.67 22.99
CA ASP A 123 -19.32 13.95 22.28
C ASP A 123 -18.61 13.91 20.92
N GLY A 124 -18.08 12.75 20.50
CA GLY A 124 -17.39 12.54 19.25
C GLY A 124 -15.88 12.83 19.29
N ASN A 125 -15.34 13.28 20.42
CA ASN A 125 -13.93 13.56 20.53
C ASN A 125 -13.11 12.26 20.63
N PRO A 126 -12.11 12.05 19.74
CA PRO A 126 -11.21 10.92 19.84
C PRO A 126 -10.25 11.12 21.01
N VAL A 127 -9.86 10.01 21.62
CA VAL A 127 -8.81 10.02 22.63
C VAL A 127 -7.47 9.78 21.96
N ALA A 128 -6.55 10.73 22.11
CA ALA A 128 -5.17 10.61 21.65
C ALA A 128 -4.28 10.19 22.83
N PHE A 129 -3.43 9.21 22.60
CA PHE A 129 -2.49 8.70 23.60
C PHE A 129 -1.07 9.13 23.26
N HIS A 130 -0.30 9.44 24.29
CA HIS A 130 1.03 10.02 24.13
C HIS A 130 2.14 8.98 23.91
N GLU A 131 1.92 7.71 24.27
CA GLU A 131 2.97 6.67 24.18
C GLU A 131 3.08 6.06 22.80
N ASP A 132 2.01 6.13 22.01
CA ASP A 132 1.95 5.55 20.66
C ASP A 132 1.39 6.56 19.68
N ALA A 133 1.90 6.49 18.45
CA ALA A 133 1.37 7.30 17.36
C ALA A 133 -0.10 6.98 17.14
N THR A 134 -0.99 7.91 17.44
CA THR A 134 -2.37 7.83 17.04
C THR A 134 -2.48 8.14 15.56
N VAL A 135 -3.04 7.23 14.80
CA VAL A 135 -3.23 7.35 13.37
C VAL A 135 -4.65 7.82 13.08
N PHE A 136 -4.77 8.72 12.11
CA PHE A 136 -6.05 9.18 11.60
C PHE A 136 -6.37 8.50 10.28
N ASP A 137 -7.47 7.77 10.21
CA ASP A 137 -8.02 7.24 8.97
C ASP A 137 -8.71 8.36 8.19
N PRO A 138 -8.12 8.81 7.05
CA PRO A 138 -8.67 9.93 6.30
C PRO A 138 -10.00 9.62 5.61
N GLN A 139 -10.35 8.36 5.44
CA GLN A 139 -11.57 7.93 4.79
C GLN A 139 -12.76 7.97 5.76
N THR A 140 -12.59 7.43 6.97
CA THR A 140 -13.69 7.31 7.94
C THR A 140 -13.68 8.40 9.01
N GLY A 141 -12.59 9.17 9.10
CA GLY A 141 -12.40 10.16 10.17
C GLY A 141 -12.08 9.57 11.54
N ARG A 142 -11.85 8.27 11.63
CA ARG A 142 -11.53 7.60 12.89
C ARG A 142 -10.07 7.78 13.26
N HIS A 143 -9.83 7.97 14.56
CA HIS A 143 -8.49 7.88 15.13
C HIS A 143 -8.30 6.49 15.73
N TYR A 144 -7.12 5.90 15.51
CA TYR A 144 -6.82 4.57 16.02
C TYR A 144 -5.35 4.44 16.44
N PHE A 145 -5.07 3.40 17.18
CA PHE A 145 -3.72 2.97 17.58
C PHE A 145 -3.68 1.45 17.65
N TYR A 146 -2.48 0.88 17.70
CA TYR A 146 -2.32 -0.57 17.88
C TYR A 146 -2.15 -0.91 19.35
N LEU A 147 -3.07 -1.71 19.90
CA LEU A 147 -3.06 -2.18 21.27
C LEU A 147 -2.57 -3.64 21.30
N GLU A 148 -1.56 -3.93 22.09
CA GLU A 148 -0.96 -5.27 22.24
C GLU A 148 -1.63 -6.03 23.39
N GLY A 149 -2.82 -6.58 23.13
CA GLY A 149 -3.58 -7.40 24.08
C GLY A 149 -4.34 -6.59 25.13
N GLU A 150 -3.65 -5.91 26.03
CA GLU A 150 -4.26 -5.12 27.10
C GLU A 150 -3.55 -3.80 27.34
N SER A 151 -4.30 -2.79 27.76
CA SER A 151 -3.74 -1.52 28.20
C SER A 151 -4.68 -0.77 29.14
N GLN A 152 -4.10 0.12 29.93
CA GLN A 152 -4.78 0.97 30.88
C GLN A 152 -4.69 2.43 30.46
N PHE A 153 -5.82 3.13 30.50
CA PHE A 153 -5.94 4.52 30.09
C PHE A 153 -6.53 5.36 31.24
N ASN A 154 -5.95 6.53 31.46
CA ASN A 154 -6.53 7.54 32.34
C ASN A 154 -7.28 8.57 31.49
N LEU A 155 -8.60 8.58 31.60
CA LEU A 155 -9.50 9.34 30.74
C LEU A 155 -10.42 10.25 31.56
N PRO A 156 -10.90 11.38 31.00
CA PRO A 156 -11.97 12.15 31.59
C PRO A 156 -13.19 11.30 31.92
N VAL A 157 -13.91 11.65 32.99
CA VAL A 157 -15.19 11.04 33.33
C VAL A 157 -16.18 11.23 32.20
N GLY A 158 -16.91 10.18 31.83
CA GLY A 158 -17.88 10.22 30.74
C GLY A 158 -18.18 8.87 30.11
N ASN A 159 -18.97 8.87 29.06
CA ASN A 159 -19.28 7.68 28.27
C ASN A 159 -18.36 7.60 27.06
N TYR A 160 -17.85 6.41 26.80
CA TYR A 160 -16.92 6.14 25.70
C TYR A 160 -17.37 4.94 24.89
N ARG A 161 -17.08 4.96 23.62
CA ARG A 161 -17.17 3.84 22.70
C ARG A 161 -15.77 3.34 22.37
N VAL A 162 -15.54 2.07 22.64
CA VAL A 162 -14.30 1.37 22.32
C VAL A 162 -14.57 0.41 21.18
N THR A 163 -13.81 0.54 20.10
CA THR A 163 -13.94 -0.27 18.89
C THR A 163 -12.63 -0.99 18.62
N ALA A 164 -12.66 -2.26 18.26
CA ALA A 164 -11.48 -3.03 17.88
C ALA A 164 -11.71 -3.82 16.59
N VAL A 165 -10.65 -3.92 15.77
CA VAL A 165 -10.58 -4.74 14.55
C VAL A 165 -9.20 -5.36 14.42
N ARG A 166 -9.09 -6.47 13.65
CA ARG A 166 -7.81 -7.11 13.35
C ARG A 166 -7.81 -7.64 11.92
N GLY A 167 -7.17 -6.85 11.03
CA GLY A 167 -7.17 -7.14 9.60
C GLY A 167 -8.55 -7.08 8.95
N PRO A 168 -8.65 -7.33 7.63
CA PRO A 168 -9.88 -7.15 6.88
C PRO A 168 -10.92 -8.24 7.10
N MET A 169 -10.52 -9.40 7.66
CA MET A 169 -11.42 -10.55 7.82
C MET A 169 -12.09 -10.62 9.19
N THR A 170 -11.80 -9.69 10.11
CA THR A 170 -12.37 -9.67 11.45
C THR A 170 -13.44 -8.60 11.54
N PRO A 171 -14.72 -8.95 11.73
CA PRO A 171 -15.78 -7.97 11.97
C PRO A 171 -15.44 -7.08 13.15
N MET A 172 -15.87 -5.84 13.07
CA MET A 172 -15.64 -4.84 14.12
C MET A 172 -16.36 -5.24 15.41
N ALA A 173 -15.60 -5.32 16.52
CA ALA A 173 -16.16 -5.45 17.85
C ALA A 173 -16.27 -4.07 18.50
N GLU A 174 -17.37 -3.83 19.21
CA GLU A 174 -17.66 -2.54 19.85
C GLU A 174 -18.19 -2.73 21.26
N SER A 175 -17.79 -1.84 22.18
CA SER A 175 -18.29 -1.79 23.55
C SER A 175 -18.47 -0.34 23.99
N SER A 176 -19.57 -0.07 24.68
CA SER A 176 -19.81 1.21 25.37
C SER A 176 -19.42 1.07 26.83
N VAL A 177 -18.65 2.02 27.36
CA VAL A 177 -18.16 2.01 28.73
C VAL A 177 -18.29 3.38 29.39
N ALA A 178 -18.75 3.41 30.64
CA ALA A 178 -18.80 4.62 31.45
C ALA A 178 -17.57 4.70 32.36
N ILE A 179 -16.83 5.78 32.24
CA ILE A 179 -15.68 6.11 33.10
C ILE A 179 -16.17 6.94 34.29
N LYS A 180 -15.82 6.50 35.49
CA LYS A 180 -16.17 7.18 36.75
C LYS A 180 -14.91 7.47 37.54
N GLU A 181 -14.92 8.58 38.27
CA GLU A 181 -13.85 8.93 39.18
C GLU A 181 -13.64 7.85 40.25
N ASN A 182 -12.40 7.49 40.54
CA ASN A 182 -12.01 6.52 41.58
C ASN A 182 -12.64 5.11 41.45
N ASN A 183 -13.19 4.77 40.29
CA ASN A 183 -13.78 3.45 40.03
C ASN A 183 -13.29 2.92 38.67
N PRO A 184 -12.26 2.05 38.61
CA PRO A 184 -11.75 1.50 37.37
C PRO A 184 -12.84 0.76 36.60
N SER A 185 -12.95 1.08 35.31
CA SER A 185 -13.82 0.39 34.35
C SER A 185 -12.98 -0.57 33.50
N THR A 186 -13.55 -1.69 33.12
CA THR A 186 -12.90 -2.67 32.25
C THR A 186 -13.82 -3.02 31.10
N THR A 187 -13.27 -3.07 29.88
CA THR A 187 -13.95 -3.62 28.70
C THR A 187 -13.07 -4.68 28.05
N THR A 188 -13.72 -5.75 27.57
CA THR A 188 -13.06 -6.84 26.85
C THR A 188 -13.74 -7.00 25.49
N LEU A 189 -12.96 -6.94 24.43
CA LEU A 189 -13.40 -7.12 23.05
C LEU A 189 -12.85 -8.45 22.52
N THR A 190 -13.72 -9.33 22.05
CA THR A 190 -13.34 -10.61 21.43
C THR A 190 -13.46 -10.49 19.93
N LEU A 191 -12.36 -10.77 19.22
CA LEU A 191 -12.27 -10.67 17.77
C LEU A 191 -12.30 -12.06 17.14
N THR A 192 -13.35 -12.33 16.35
CA THR A 192 -13.56 -13.60 15.66
C THR A 192 -13.51 -13.38 14.15
N PRO A 193 -12.49 -13.88 13.42
CA PRO A 193 -12.42 -13.73 12.00
C PRO A 193 -13.51 -14.54 11.29
N LEU A 194 -14.06 -14.01 10.19
CA LEU A 194 -14.98 -14.71 9.28
C LEU A 194 -14.28 -15.80 8.49
N TRP A 195 -13.02 -15.60 8.20
CA TRP A 195 -12.15 -16.51 7.50
C TRP A 195 -10.74 -16.40 8.06
N ASN A 196 -10.12 -17.54 8.31
CA ASN A 196 -8.74 -17.64 8.78
C ASN A 196 -7.85 -18.11 7.63
N ALA A 197 -6.92 -17.27 7.19
CA ALA A 197 -6.03 -17.55 6.07
C ALA A 197 -5.11 -18.74 6.36
N ALA A 198 -4.55 -18.82 7.57
CA ALA A 198 -3.63 -19.89 7.96
C ALA A 198 -4.32 -21.25 7.98
N ASP A 199 -5.56 -21.35 8.50
CA ASP A 199 -6.34 -22.59 8.49
C ASP A 199 -6.67 -23.05 7.05
N ALA A 200 -6.80 -22.11 6.12
CA ALA A 200 -7.02 -22.37 4.71
C ALA A 200 -5.72 -22.59 3.90
N GLY A 201 -4.56 -22.55 4.55
CA GLY A 201 -3.25 -22.72 3.92
C GLY A 201 -2.76 -21.53 3.12
N TYR A 202 -3.24 -20.33 3.44
CA TYR A 202 -2.82 -19.07 2.82
C TYR A 202 -1.92 -18.25 3.74
N VAL A 203 -1.03 -17.50 3.11
CA VAL A 203 -0.17 -16.49 3.74
C VAL A 203 -0.48 -15.13 3.11
N SER A 204 -0.55 -14.09 3.91
CA SER A 204 -0.88 -12.73 3.48
C SER A 204 0.37 -11.88 3.27
N ALA A 205 0.35 -11.01 2.25
CA ALA A 205 1.47 -10.13 1.94
C ALA A 205 1.00 -8.77 1.41
N ASP A 206 1.65 -7.70 1.88
CA ASP A 206 1.58 -6.36 1.30
C ASP A 206 2.96 -6.03 0.73
N HIS A 207 3.02 -5.89 -0.58
CA HIS A 207 4.27 -5.78 -1.32
C HIS A 207 4.74 -4.33 -1.53
N HIS A 208 3.95 -3.35 -1.11
CA HIS A 208 4.27 -1.95 -1.34
C HIS A 208 3.78 -1.06 -0.19
N VAL A 209 4.70 -0.66 0.66
CA VAL A 209 4.53 0.42 1.63
C VAL A 209 5.85 1.17 1.76
N HIS A 210 5.85 2.28 2.48
CA HIS A 210 7.06 3.00 2.86
C HIS A 210 7.16 3.05 4.38
N LEU A 211 8.34 2.81 4.96
CA LEU A 211 8.54 3.05 6.40
C LEU A 211 8.48 4.54 6.68
N ASN A 212 9.26 5.31 5.92
CA ASN A 212 9.48 6.73 6.17
C ASN A 212 9.30 7.57 4.90
N GLY A 213 8.76 8.74 5.13
CA GLY A 213 8.66 9.83 4.17
C GLY A 213 8.95 11.15 4.89
N ASP A 214 8.06 12.11 4.75
CA ASP A 214 8.04 13.35 5.51
C ASP A 214 6.93 13.32 6.58
N GLY A 215 6.81 12.17 7.27
CA GLY A 215 5.81 11.93 8.32
C GLY A 215 6.16 12.58 9.66
N HIS A 216 5.42 12.22 10.70
CA HIS A 216 5.55 12.81 12.03
C HIS A 216 6.51 12.07 12.95
N HIS A 217 6.96 10.89 12.55
CA HIS A 217 7.93 10.09 13.29
C HIS A 217 8.73 9.19 12.35
N ARG A 218 9.87 8.71 12.82
CA ARG A 218 10.70 7.78 12.06
C ARG A 218 10.29 6.34 12.39
N ALA A 219 9.67 5.66 11.43
CA ALA A 219 9.29 4.27 11.59
C ALA A 219 10.47 3.33 11.38
N THR A 220 10.40 2.18 12.04
CA THR A 220 11.36 1.08 11.95
C THR A 220 10.64 -0.21 11.58
N HIS A 221 11.39 -1.28 11.30
CA HIS A 221 10.80 -2.62 11.12
C HIS A 221 9.97 -3.07 12.35
N GLU A 222 10.34 -2.66 13.57
CA GLU A 222 9.55 -2.98 14.78
C GLU A 222 8.17 -2.31 14.77
N ASN A 223 8.08 -1.06 14.31
CA ASN A 223 6.78 -0.39 14.15
C ASN A 223 5.92 -1.06 13.08
N ALA A 224 6.55 -1.46 11.96
CA ALA A 224 5.88 -2.20 10.90
C ALA A 224 5.37 -3.56 11.42
N LEU A 225 6.19 -4.33 12.16
CA LEU A 225 5.80 -5.61 12.76
C LEU A 225 4.63 -5.48 13.74
N ARG A 226 4.59 -4.40 14.52
CA ARG A 226 3.47 -4.11 15.40
C ARG A 226 2.18 -3.84 14.63
N ALA A 227 2.25 -3.01 13.58
CA ALA A 227 1.12 -2.76 12.70
C ALA A 227 0.65 -4.06 12.01
N MET A 228 1.57 -4.87 11.47
CA MET A 228 1.27 -6.18 10.88
C MET A 228 0.54 -7.11 11.86
N ALA A 229 0.94 -7.10 13.13
CA ALA A 229 0.27 -7.91 14.16
C ALA A 229 -1.19 -7.47 14.36
N GLY A 230 -1.45 -6.16 14.36
CA GLY A 230 -2.80 -5.60 14.46
C GLY A 230 -3.64 -5.76 13.19
N GLU A 231 -3.01 -5.97 12.04
CA GLU A 231 -3.67 -6.14 10.74
C GLU A 231 -3.69 -7.60 10.24
N ASP A 232 -3.25 -8.55 11.04
CA ASP A 232 -3.18 -9.97 10.66
C ASP A 232 -2.45 -10.17 9.32
N LEU A 233 -1.26 -9.59 9.22
CA LEU A 233 -0.43 -9.62 8.02
C LEU A 233 0.86 -10.39 8.28
N ASP A 234 1.24 -11.30 7.36
CA ASP A 234 2.39 -12.18 7.53
C ASP A 234 3.67 -11.61 6.92
N LEU A 235 3.59 -10.99 5.73
CA LEU A 235 4.72 -10.35 5.07
C LEU A 235 4.42 -8.90 4.72
N LEU A 236 5.41 -8.04 4.96
CA LEU A 236 5.44 -6.66 4.51
C LEU A 236 6.75 -6.38 3.79
N ALA A 237 6.67 -5.80 2.59
CA ALA A 237 7.84 -5.40 1.82
C ALA A 237 7.94 -3.87 1.71
N PRO A 238 8.42 -3.17 2.76
CA PRO A 238 8.61 -1.73 2.66
C PRO A 238 9.63 -1.39 1.60
N MET A 239 9.36 -0.34 0.83
CA MET A 239 10.22 0.10 -0.25
C MET A 239 11.05 1.32 0.16
N SER A 240 12.37 1.20 0.01
CA SER A 240 13.28 2.34 -0.02
C SER A 240 13.03 3.13 -1.30
N TRP A 241 12.97 4.46 -1.22
CA TRP A 241 12.59 5.30 -2.33
C TRP A 241 13.36 6.63 -2.36
N ASN A 242 13.22 7.40 -3.42
CA ASN A 242 13.82 8.72 -3.50
C ASN A 242 12.77 9.83 -3.46
N HIS A 243 12.99 10.81 -2.60
CA HIS A 243 12.31 12.10 -2.62
C HIS A 243 13.28 13.15 -3.12
N TRP A 244 13.17 13.52 -4.39
CA TRP A 244 14.17 14.33 -5.10
C TRP A 244 15.57 13.70 -5.00
N GLU A 245 16.51 14.40 -4.37
CA GLU A 245 17.89 13.93 -4.17
C GLU A 245 18.07 13.06 -2.91
N ARG A 246 17.07 13.02 -2.02
CA ARG A 246 17.10 12.17 -0.81
C ARG A 246 16.75 10.74 -1.16
N ARG A 247 17.44 9.81 -0.53
CA ARG A 247 17.20 8.37 -0.62
C ARG A 247 16.69 7.86 0.72
N ILE A 248 15.39 7.69 0.80
CA ILE A 248 14.71 7.30 2.03
C ILE A 248 14.93 5.82 2.29
N ASP A 249 15.36 5.49 3.51
CA ASP A 249 15.61 4.11 3.98
C ASP A 249 16.63 3.31 3.14
N ALA A 250 17.47 3.98 2.33
CA ALA A 250 18.50 3.32 1.54
C ALA A 250 19.50 2.47 2.38
N PRO A 251 19.92 2.88 3.59
CA PRO A 251 20.87 2.11 4.40
C PRO A 251 20.36 0.76 4.89
N ILE A 252 19.03 0.54 4.88
CA ILE A 252 18.44 -0.72 5.35
C ILE A 252 17.86 -1.58 4.21
N LEU A 253 18.12 -1.20 2.96
CA LEU A 253 17.70 -1.98 1.79
C LEU A 253 18.24 -3.42 1.89
N GLY A 254 17.38 -4.39 1.57
CA GLY A 254 17.69 -5.82 1.68
C GLY A 254 17.67 -6.39 3.11
N LYS A 255 17.48 -5.54 4.13
CA LYS A 255 17.33 -6.02 5.51
C LYS A 255 16.04 -6.79 5.66
N GLU A 256 16.12 -7.96 6.28
CA GLU A 256 14.97 -8.75 6.72
C GLU A 256 14.89 -8.75 8.26
N THR A 257 13.69 -8.65 8.80
CA THR A 257 13.42 -8.75 10.24
C THR A 257 12.22 -9.67 10.45
N ILE A 258 12.41 -10.69 11.29
CA ILE A 258 11.39 -11.69 11.59
C ILE A 258 11.04 -11.61 13.08
N LYS A 259 9.74 -11.58 13.40
CA LYS A 259 9.24 -11.62 14.77
C LYS A 259 7.85 -12.26 14.80
N ASP A 260 7.66 -13.22 15.70
CA ASP A 260 6.39 -13.92 15.89
C ASP A 260 5.78 -14.48 14.59
N GLY A 261 6.64 -15.01 13.70
CA GLY A 261 6.25 -15.55 12.41
C GLY A 261 5.97 -14.52 11.32
N ARG A 262 6.06 -13.21 11.61
CA ARG A 262 5.89 -12.12 10.64
C ARG A 262 7.23 -11.68 10.07
N ILE A 263 7.22 -11.31 8.80
CA ILE A 263 8.43 -10.98 8.04
C ILE A 263 8.31 -9.57 7.46
N VAL A 264 9.29 -8.71 7.76
CA VAL A 264 9.48 -7.44 7.06
C VAL A 264 10.75 -7.53 6.23
N VAL A 265 10.66 -7.30 4.93
CA VAL A 265 11.80 -7.32 4.00
C VAL A 265 11.91 -5.99 3.25
N GLN A 266 12.99 -5.24 3.52
CA GLN A 266 13.17 -3.93 2.89
C GLN A 266 13.49 -4.08 1.41
N SER A 267 12.65 -3.54 0.56
CA SER A 267 12.68 -3.55 -0.90
C SER A 267 13.00 -2.16 -1.45
N GLN A 268 12.91 -1.95 -2.76
CA GLN A 268 13.14 -0.65 -3.39
C GLN A 268 12.00 -0.31 -4.35
N GLU A 269 11.56 0.95 -4.35
CA GLU A 269 10.79 1.55 -5.44
C GLU A 269 11.72 2.41 -6.30
N VAL A 270 11.86 2.04 -7.56
CA VAL A 270 12.56 2.84 -8.56
C VAL A 270 11.56 3.76 -9.22
N ARG A 271 11.68 5.08 -8.98
CA ARG A 271 10.65 6.04 -9.31
C ARG A 271 10.98 6.84 -10.56
N SER A 272 10.33 6.52 -11.65
CA SER A 272 10.27 7.38 -12.82
C SER A 272 8.81 7.80 -13.05
N HIS A 273 8.45 9.03 -12.70
CA HIS A 273 7.08 9.54 -12.86
C HIS A 273 6.57 9.54 -14.29
N PHE A 274 7.47 9.53 -15.25
CA PHE A 274 7.12 9.51 -16.66
C PHE A 274 7.05 8.09 -17.24
N HIS A 275 8.05 7.26 -16.92
CA HIS A 275 8.16 5.89 -17.45
C HIS A 275 7.27 4.88 -16.72
N GLY A 276 6.90 5.20 -15.50
CA GLY A 276 6.23 4.34 -14.54
C GLY A 276 7.16 3.93 -13.39
N HIS A 277 6.60 3.69 -12.21
CA HIS A 277 7.37 3.25 -11.06
C HIS A 277 7.49 1.73 -11.07
N VAL A 278 8.66 1.21 -10.69
CA VAL A 278 8.95 -0.21 -10.63
C VAL A 278 9.40 -0.60 -9.23
N GLY A 279 8.64 -1.47 -8.58
CA GLY A 279 9.05 -2.11 -7.32
C GLY A 279 10.05 -3.23 -7.59
N LEU A 280 11.18 -3.20 -6.86
CA LEU A 280 12.18 -4.26 -6.81
C LEU A 280 12.02 -5.01 -5.49
N LEU A 281 11.33 -6.15 -5.52
CA LEU A 281 11.01 -6.97 -4.36
C LEU A 281 12.13 -7.98 -4.08
N GLY A 282 12.56 -8.06 -2.81
CA GLY A 282 13.63 -8.96 -2.41
C GLY A 282 15.02 -8.56 -2.92
N ALA A 283 15.19 -7.32 -3.41
CA ALA A 283 16.49 -6.80 -3.81
C ALA A 283 17.44 -6.72 -2.62
N LYS A 284 18.68 -7.22 -2.80
CA LYS A 284 19.73 -7.21 -1.76
C LYS A 284 20.69 -6.05 -1.90
N GLU A 285 20.70 -5.39 -3.03
CA GLU A 285 21.49 -4.22 -3.36
C GLU A 285 20.63 -3.21 -4.13
N PRO A 286 20.91 -1.89 -4.04
CA PRO A 286 20.12 -0.89 -4.71
C PRO A 286 20.37 -0.85 -6.20
N PHE A 287 19.33 -0.67 -6.98
CA PHE A 287 19.44 -0.19 -8.35
C PHE A 287 19.74 1.31 -8.35
N ALA A 288 20.64 1.77 -9.20
CA ALA A 288 20.94 3.19 -9.42
C ALA A 288 21.07 3.49 -10.93
N PRO A 289 20.61 4.66 -11.37
CA PRO A 289 20.09 5.80 -10.61
C PRO A 289 18.68 5.52 -10.06
N TRP A 290 18.30 6.24 -8.98
CA TRP A 290 17.00 6.06 -8.35
C TRP A 290 15.84 6.78 -9.04
N PHE A 291 16.17 7.70 -9.94
CA PHE A 291 15.20 8.54 -10.63
C PHE A 291 15.74 8.99 -11.99
N TRP A 292 14.88 9.04 -13.00
CA TRP A 292 15.15 9.61 -14.33
C TRP A 292 13.86 10.09 -14.98
N GLY A 293 13.98 10.72 -16.14
CA GLY A 293 12.86 11.20 -16.95
C GLY A 293 13.20 12.46 -17.72
N PRO A 294 12.33 12.89 -18.63
CA PRO A 294 12.61 14.00 -19.55
C PRO A 294 12.78 15.36 -18.86
N THR A 295 12.18 15.54 -17.70
CA THR A 295 12.14 16.82 -16.99
C THR A 295 13.22 17.01 -15.94
N ASN A 296 14.12 16.03 -15.77
CA ASN A 296 15.13 16.10 -14.72
C ASN A 296 16.55 15.77 -15.19
N PRO A 297 17.20 16.70 -15.94
CA PRO A 297 18.56 16.49 -16.47
C PRO A 297 19.66 16.42 -15.37
N LYS A 298 19.35 16.80 -14.13
CA LYS A 298 20.33 16.74 -13.02
C LYS A 298 20.55 15.33 -12.47
N LEU A 299 19.69 14.38 -12.80
CA LEU A 299 19.69 13.04 -12.20
C LEU A 299 20.34 11.96 -13.07
N GLY A 300 21.08 12.35 -14.10
CA GLY A 300 21.88 11.44 -14.92
C GLY A 300 21.52 11.43 -16.41
N ASP A 301 21.93 10.37 -17.10
CA ASP A 301 21.67 10.13 -18.50
C ASP A 301 20.17 10.12 -18.80
N PRO A 302 19.65 11.03 -19.65
CA PRO A 302 18.24 11.05 -20.01
C PRO A 302 17.80 9.83 -20.85
N ASP A 303 18.73 9.18 -21.57
CA ASP A 303 18.47 7.94 -22.32
C ASP A 303 18.48 6.73 -21.39
N ARG A 304 17.54 6.71 -20.42
CA ARG A 304 17.30 5.60 -19.50
C ARG A 304 15.97 4.92 -19.82
N SER A 305 15.88 3.64 -19.44
CA SER A 305 14.68 2.83 -19.59
C SER A 305 14.41 2.01 -18.34
N ASN A 306 13.15 1.81 -18.00
CA ASN A 306 12.76 0.86 -16.95
C ASN A 306 13.23 -0.56 -17.26
N GLY A 307 13.48 -0.90 -18.52
CA GLY A 307 14.11 -2.15 -18.93
C GLY A 307 15.43 -2.43 -18.23
N GLU A 308 16.20 -1.40 -17.89
CA GLU A 308 17.45 -1.58 -17.13
C GLU A 308 17.19 -2.04 -15.68
N VAL A 309 16.05 -1.68 -15.11
CA VAL A 309 15.60 -2.13 -13.77
C VAL A 309 15.23 -3.62 -13.83
N LEU A 310 14.54 -4.02 -14.89
CA LEU A 310 14.15 -5.42 -15.11
C LEU A 310 15.39 -6.29 -15.31
N ASP A 311 16.33 -5.86 -16.17
CA ASP A 311 17.60 -6.56 -16.40
C ASP A 311 18.44 -6.68 -15.10
N PHE A 312 18.39 -5.65 -14.25
CA PHE A 312 19.04 -5.70 -12.93
C PHE A 312 18.38 -6.74 -12.03
N ALA A 313 17.04 -6.77 -11.99
CA ALA A 313 16.30 -7.73 -11.19
C ALA A 313 16.60 -9.17 -11.61
N ASP A 314 16.63 -9.46 -12.93
CA ASP A 314 16.95 -10.78 -13.46
C ASP A 314 18.37 -11.24 -13.06
N ARG A 315 19.35 -10.31 -13.08
CA ARG A 315 20.74 -10.63 -12.67
C ARG A 315 20.90 -10.84 -11.17
N THR A 316 20.11 -10.16 -10.35
CA THR A 316 20.22 -10.18 -8.88
C THR A 316 19.26 -11.13 -8.20
N GLY A 317 18.32 -11.71 -8.94
CA GLY A 317 17.27 -12.59 -8.43
C GLY A 317 16.15 -11.86 -7.69
N ALA A 318 16.03 -10.53 -7.87
CA ALA A 318 14.89 -9.76 -7.39
C ALA A 318 13.67 -9.96 -8.30
N PHE A 319 12.47 -9.65 -7.78
CA PHE A 319 11.24 -9.63 -8.57
C PHE A 319 10.84 -8.19 -8.89
N THR A 320 10.26 -7.97 -10.06
CA THR A 320 9.76 -6.66 -10.48
C THR A 320 8.25 -6.60 -10.48
N THR A 321 7.71 -5.46 -10.10
CA THR A 321 6.29 -5.14 -10.25
C THR A 321 6.12 -3.69 -10.68
N TYR A 322 5.25 -3.42 -11.65
CA TYR A 322 4.77 -2.07 -11.91
C TYR A 322 3.79 -1.69 -10.80
N VAL A 323 4.08 -0.60 -10.08
CA VAL A 323 3.29 -0.16 -8.94
C VAL A 323 2.34 0.96 -9.34
N HIS A 324 1.16 1.01 -8.71
CA HIS A 324 0.05 1.99 -8.90
C HIS A 324 -0.14 2.50 -10.36
N PRO A 325 -0.27 1.62 -11.37
CA PRO A 325 -0.17 2.05 -12.77
C PRO A 325 -1.41 2.79 -13.30
N ILE A 326 -2.63 2.41 -12.92
CA ILE A 326 -3.88 2.96 -13.47
C ILE A 326 -4.76 3.50 -12.34
N SER A 327 -5.16 4.76 -12.41
CA SER A 327 -5.92 5.44 -11.36
C SER A 327 -7.42 5.55 -11.61
N ASP A 328 -7.89 5.35 -12.84
CA ASP A 328 -9.29 5.50 -13.24
C ASP A 328 -9.95 4.14 -13.49
N ASP A 329 -11.27 4.01 -13.23
CA ASP A 329 -12.05 2.78 -13.44
C ASP A 329 -12.32 2.47 -14.92
N SER A 330 -12.21 3.45 -15.80
CA SER A 330 -12.47 3.31 -17.24
C SER A 330 -11.39 2.46 -17.94
N ASP A 331 -11.72 1.96 -19.12
CA ASP A 331 -10.73 1.24 -19.93
C ASP A 331 -9.67 2.24 -20.46
N PRO A 332 -8.40 2.16 -20.02
CA PRO A 332 -7.37 3.11 -20.44
C PRO A 332 -7.06 3.07 -21.94
N PHE A 333 -7.47 2.00 -22.64
CA PHE A 333 -7.29 1.88 -24.10
C PHE A 333 -8.27 2.73 -24.91
N ASP A 334 -9.28 3.30 -24.29
CA ASP A 334 -10.21 4.25 -24.92
C ASP A 334 -9.64 5.67 -25.01
N GLN A 335 -8.62 6.00 -24.22
CA GLN A 335 -8.05 7.35 -24.09
C GLN A 335 -6.51 7.35 -24.14
N LEU A 336 -5.91 6.51 -24.97
CA LEU A 336 -4.46 6.29 -25.03
C LEU A 336 -3.63 7.58 -25.25
N ASP A 337 -4.16 8.55 -25.99
CA ASP A 337 -3.45 9.82 -26.27
C ASP A 337 -3.36 10.76 -25.05
N GLU A 338 -4.13 10.50 -23.99
CA GLU A 338 -4.06 11.23 -22.72
C GLU A 338 -2.97 10.68 -21.77
N GLY A 339 -2.34 9.55 -22.15
CA GLY A 339 -1.28 8.92 -21.35
C GLY A 339 -1.73 8.24 -20.06
N PRO A 340 -2.87 7.50 -20.06
CA PRO A 340 -3.39 6.87 -18.84
C PRO A 340 -2.57 5.65 -18.41
N ILE A 341 -1.72 5.13 -19.30
CA ILE A 341 -0.84 3.97 -19.05
C ILE A 341 0.60 4.48 -18.90
N PRO A 342 1.37 4.04 -17.88
CA PRO A 342 2.79 4.36 -17.77
C PRO A 342 3.55 4.00 -19.05
N ILE A 343 4.42 4.89 -19.48
CA ILE A 343 5.01 4.89 -20.85
C ILE A 343 5.67 3.55 -21.22
N GLU A 344 6.40 2.93 -20.29
CA GLU A 344 7.11 1.67 -20.58
C GLU A 344 6.37 0.40 -20.10
N LEU A 345 5.25 0.52 -19.36
CA LEU A 345 4.56 -0.62 -18.80
C LEU A 345 4.27 -1.73 -19.82
N ILE A 346 3.71 -1.36 -20.98
CA ILE A 346 3.29 -2.36 -21.96
C ILE A 346 4.49 -3.05 -22.61
N SER A 347 5.50 -2.30 -23.03
CA SER A 347 6.71 -2.88 -23.62
C SER A 347 7.44 -3.78 -22.64
N ASP A 348 7.57 -3.37 -21.41
CA ASP A 348 8.23 -4.14 -20.37
C ASP A 348 7.46 -5.42 -20.02
N ALA A 349 6.13 -5.33 -19.86
CA ALA A 349 5.31 -6.50 -19.59
C ALA A 349 5.30 -7.52 -20.75
N VAL A 350 5.46 -7.06 -22.00
CA VAL A 350 5.60 -7.94 -23.18
C VAL A 350 6.97 -8.61 -23.21
N LEU A 351 8.03 -7.91 -22.80
CA LEU A 351 9.41 -8.37 -22.96
C LEU A 351 9.96 -9.14 -21.74
N ALA A 352 9.60 -8.75 -20.52
CA ALA A 352 10.11 -9.36 -19.29
C ALA A 352 9.76 -10.84 -19.18
N GLU A 353 10.65 -11.66 -18.62
CA GLU A 353 10.34 -13.06 -18.34
C GLU A 353 9.33 -13.20 -17.21
N ARG A 354 9.53 -12.44 -16.13
CA ARG A 354 8.67 -12.40 -14.94
C ARG A 354 8.43 -10.96 -14.55
N ILE A 355 7.17 -10.60 -14.38
CA ILE A 355 6.78 -9.26 -13.95
C ILE A 355 5.43 -9.31 -13.23
N GLY A 356 5.28 -8.46 -12.22
CA GLY A 356 4.02 -8.20 -11.55
C GLY A 356 3.37 -6.91 -12.01
N LEU A 357 2.07 -6.82 -11.82
CA LEU A 357 1.27 -5.61 -11.96
C LEU A 357 0.50 -5.40 -10.65
N GLU A 358 0.67 -4.26 -10.02
CA GLU A 358 -0.06 -3.92 -8.81
C GLU A 358 -1.52 -3.64 -9.14
N MET A 359 -2.36 -4.65 -8.87
CA MET A 359 -3.79 -4.62 -9.16
C MET A 359 -4.56 -3.78 -8.16
N VAL A 360 -4.12 -3.77 -6.91
CA VAL A 360 -4.73 -3.02 -5.80
C VAL A 360 -3.69 -2.20 -5.06
N CYS A 361 -4.01 -0.93 -4.83
CA CYS A 361 -3.20 0.06 -4.12
C CYS A 361 -4.10 1.24 -3.74
N ALA A 362 -3.69 2.07 -2.79
CA ALA A 362 -4.42 3.27 -2.39
C ALA A 362 -4.65 4.28 -3.54
N TRP A 363 -3.78 4.24 -4.56
CA TRP A 363 -3.75 5.21 -5.67
C TRP A 363 -4.27 4.66 -6.99
N THR A 364 -4.67 3.39 -7.03
CA THR A 364 -5.08 2.73 -8.27
C THR A 364 -6.55 2.35 -8.29
N SER A 365 -7.09 2.22 -9.50
CA SER A 365 -8.35 1.52 -9.72
C SER A 365 -8.08 0.05 -10.05
N PRO A 366 -8.54 -0.91 -9.22
CA PRO A 366 -8.47 -2.32 -9.56
C PRO A 366 -9.24 -2.67 -10.84
N LEU A 367 -10.30 -1.93 -11.16
CA LEU A 367 -11.07 -2.12 -12.39
C LEU A 367 -10.28 -1.66 -13.61
N GLY A 368 -9.68 -0.47 -13.56
CA GLY A 368 -8.81 0.04 -14.62
C GLY A 368 -7.60 -0.86 -14.86
N ASN A 369 -6.93 -1.30 -13.80
CA ASN A 369 -5.82 -2.24 -13.90
C ASN A 369 -6.22 -3.56 -14.55
N SER A 370 -7.44 -4.06 -14.29
CA SER A 370 -7.94 -5.30 -14.89
C SER A 370 -7.95 -5.24 -16.43
N HIS A 371 -8.23 -4.07 -17.02
CA HIS A 371 -8.25 -3.91 -18.49
C HIS A 371 -6.86 -4.12 -19.11
N VAL A 372 -5.81 -3.58 -18.49
CA VAL A 372 -4.42 -3.79 -18.93
C VAL A 372 -4.00 -5.24 -18.70
N TRP A 373 -4.25 -5.74 -17.48
CA TRP A 373 -3.85 -7.08 -17.08
C TRP A 373 -4.47 -8.16 -17.95
N TYR A 374 -5.77 -8.08 -18.26
CA TYR A 374 -6.47 -9.06 -19.12
C TYR A 374 -5.87 -9.12 -20.52
N ARG A 375 -5.48 -7.97 -21.11
CA ARG A 375 -4.84 -7.96 -22.42
C ARG A 375 -3.47 -8.64 -22.39
N LEU A 376 -2.70 -8.43 -21.32
CA LEU A 376 -1.41 -9.13 -21.13
C LEU A 376 -1.59 -10.64 -20.95
N LEU A 377 -2.57 -11.07 -20.15
CA LEU A 377 -2.92 -12.50 -20.03
C LEU A 377 -3.39 -13.09 -21.35
N ASN A 378 -4.19 -12.37 -22.14
CA ASN A 378 -4.72 -12.83 -23.42
C ASN A 378 -3.66 -13.05 -24.50
N ILE A 379 -2.52 -12.36 -24.42
CA ILE A 379 -1.36 -12.65 -25.27
C ILE A 379 -0.44 -13.74 -24.70
N GLY A 380 -0.88 -14.44 -23.66
CA GLY A 380 -0.14 -15.53 -23.03
C GLY A 380 0.97 -15.08 -22.07
N ARG A 381 0.98 -13.82 -21.62
CA ARG A 381 1.94 -13.33 -20.63
C ARG A 381 1.43 -13.60 -19.22
N PRO A 382 2.11 -14.46 -18.42
CA PRO A 382 1.71 -14.73 -17.03
C PRO A 382 2.15 -13.59 -16.10
N VAL A 383 1.60 -12.39 -16.31
CA VAL A 383 1.85 -11.25 -15.44
C VAL A 383 1.16 -11.48 -14.10
N ALA A 384 1.91 -11.43 -13.01
CA ALA A 384 1.40 -11.68 -11.67
C ALA A 384 0.51 -10.53 -11.20
N ALA A 385 -0.65 -10.86 -10.61
CA ALA A 385 -1.44 -9.88 -9.86
C ALA A 385 -0.77 -9.62 -8.52
N MET A 386 -0.26 -8.41 -8.33
CA MET A 386 0.38 -7.95 -7.10
C MET A 386 -0.52 -6.96 -6.36
N SER A 387 -0.22 -6.74 -5.11
CA SER A 387 -0.92 -5.76 -4.28
C SER A 387 0.05 -4.96 -3.43
N GLY A 388 -0.32 -3.75 -3.13
CA GLY A 388 0.34 -2.89 -2.18
C GLY A 388 -0.64 -1.89 -1.59
N THR A 389 -0.30 -1.33 -0.43
CA THR A 389 -1.10 -0.25 0.14
C THR A 389 -0.53 1.12 -0.24
N ASP A 390 0.78 1.21 -0.50
CA ASP A 390 1.52 2.45 -0.79
C ASP A 390 1.24 3.55 0.25
N MET A 391 1.28 3.15 1.51
CA MET A 391 1.12 4.03 2.65
C MET A 391 2.47 4.26 3.34
N TRP A 392 2.55 5.25 4.23
CA TRP A 392 3.75 5.53 5.04
C TRP A 392 3.50 5.16 6.49
N VAL A 393 4.36 4.28 7.06
CA VAL A 393 4.25 3.83 8.46
C VAL A 393 4.55 4.98 9.44
N ASP A 394 5.39 5.94 9.04
CA ASP A 394 5.71 7.13 9.84
C ASP A 394 4.63 8.24 9.77
N PHE A 395 3.60 8.07 8.93
CA PHE A 395 2.59 9.08 8.71
C PHE A 395 1.38 8.86 9.64
N HIS A 396 0.93 9.91 10.31
CA HIS A 396 -0.19 9.82 11.26
C HIS A 396 -1.57 9.90 10.57
N ARG A 397 -1.63 10.14 9.26
CA ARG A 397 -2.87 10.24 8.47
C ARG A 397 -2.76 9.34 7.25
N THR A 398 -3.08 8.08 7.43
CA THR A 398 -2.85 7.06 6.43
C THR A 398 -3.76 5.85 6.64
N MET A 399 -3.82 4.98 5.63
CA MET A 399 -4.42 3.65 5.73
C MET A 399 -3.52 2.72 6.57
N ALA A 400 -4.08 1.61 7.02
CA ALA A 400 -3.31 0.57 7.69
C ALA A 400 -2.50 -0.26 6.68
N VAL A 401 -1.37 -0.82 7.11
CA VAL A 401 -0.62 -1.81 6.32
C VAL A 401 -1.51 -2.99 5.96
N GLY A 402 -1.33 -3.55 4.77
CA GLY A 402 -2.13 -4.67 4.31
C GLY A 402 -3.58 -4.33 3.96
N THR A 403 -3.93 -3.03 3.81
CA THR A 403 -5.21 -2.62 3.22
C THR A 403 -5.34 -3.18 1.80
N GLY A 404 -4.28 -3.10 0.99
CA GLY A 404 -4.11 -3.88 -0.22
C GLY A 404 -3.20 -5.08 0.07
N ARG A 405 -3.67 -6.32 -0.18
CA ARG A 405 -2.86 -7.52 0.09
C ARG A 405 -3.07 -8.64 -0.90
N ASN A 406 -2.04 -9.47 -1.06
CA ASN A 406 -2.15 -10.80 -1.63
C ASN A 406 -2.45 -11.81 -0.52
N TYR A 407 -3.22 -12.83 -0.87
CA TYR A 407 -3.23 -14.11 -0.16
C TYR A 407 -2.71 -15.20 -1.09
N VAL A 408 -1.64 -15.89 -0.69
CA VAL A 408 -0.96 -16.90 -1.52
C VAL A 408 -0.87 -18.25 -0.82
N GLN A 409 -0.93 -19.34 -1.60
CA GLN A 409 -0.68 -20.70 -1.13
C GLN A 409 0.77 -21.08 -1.39
N LEU A 410 1.43 -21.64 -0.39
CA LEU A 410 2.84 -22.04 -0.48
C LEU A 410 3.04 -23.52 -0.88
N ASP A 411 1.94 -24.28 -1.05
CA ASP A 411 1.96 -25.71 -1.42
C ASP A 411 2.88 -26.56 -0.53
N GLY A 412 2.90 -26.24 0.80
CA GLY A 412 3.71 -26.93 1.80
C GLY A 412 5.17 -26.46 1.90
N LYS A 413 5.57 -25.42 1.18
CA LYS A 413 6.89 -24.79 1.35
C LYS A 413 6.97 -24.06 2.71
N GLU A 414 8.17 -23.92 3.22
CA GLU A 414 8.45 -23.10 4.41
C GLU A 414 8.05 -21.63 4.18
N ILE A 415 7.55 -20.97 5.22
CA ILE A 415 7.17 -19.56 5.19
C ILE A 415 8.45 -18.71 5.27
N THR A 416 8.86 -18.15 4.14
CA THR A 416 9.98 -17.22 4.00
C THR A 416 9.57 -16.08 3.08
N SER A 417 10.27 -14.95 3.12
CA SER A 417 10.02 -13.85 2.18
C SER A 417 10.12 -14.31 0.73
N ALA A 418 11.11 -15.13 0.41
CA ALA A 418 11.33 -15.68 -0.93
C ALA A 418 10.18 -16.59 -1.38
N SER A 419 9.73 -17.54 -0.54
CA SER A 419 8.65 -18.47 -0.91
C SER A 419 7.31 -17.75 -1.11
N ILE A 420 7.03 -16.70 -0.31
CA ILE A 420 5.83 -15.88 -0.47
C ILE A 420 5.88 -15.07 -1.77
N LEU A 421 7.01 -14.41 -2.06
CA LEU A 421 7.20 -13.66 -3.31
C LEU A 421 7.13 -14.57 -4.54
N GLU A 422 7.76 -15.74 -4.50
CA GLU A 422 7.66 -16.74 -5.58
C GLU A 422 6.22 -17.19 -5.81
N ALA A 423 5.45 -17.46 -4.75
CA ALA A 423 4.06 -17.87 -4.86
C ALA A 423 3.18 -16.75 -5.44
N ALA A 424 3.40 -15.50 -5.03
CA ALA A 424 2.71 -14.34 -5.58
C ALA A 424 3.00 -14.17 -7.08
N MET A 425 4.28 -14.24 -7.46
CA MET A 425 4.72 -14.15 -8.86
C MET A 425 4.25 -15.33 -9.72
N ALA A 426 4.01 -16.48 -9.11
CA ALA A 426 3.40 -17.65 -9.79
C ALA A 426 1.87 -17.59 -9.85
N GLY A 427 1.24 -16.54 -9.31
CA GLY A 427 -0.22 -16.38 -9.29
C GLY A 427 -0.94 -17.38 -8.39
N LYS A 428 -0.33 -17.86 -7.32
CA LYS A 428 -0.87 -18.88 -6.41
C LYS A 428 -1.87 -18.32 -5.38
N GLY A 429 -2.84 -17.51 -5.82
CA GLY A 429 -3.80 -16.95 -4.88
C GLY A 429 -4.68 -15.84 -5.47
N PHE A 430 -4.93 -14.83 -4.67
CA PHE A 430 -5.77 -13.68 -5.04
C PHE A 430 -5.26 -12.37 -4.42
N VAL A 431 -5.64 -11.25 -5.03
CA VAL A 431 -5.44 -9.90 -4.50
C VAL A 431 -6.74 -9.37 -3.92
N THR A 432 -6.67 -8.55 -2.87
CA THR A 432 -7.86 -8.01 -2.23
C THR A 432 -7.59 -6.70 -1.49
N THR A 433 -8.66 -5.91 -1.35
CA THR A 433 -8.76 -4.78 -0.41
C THR A 433 -9.75 -5.07 0.72
N GLY A 434 -10.11 -6.32 0.94
CA GLY A 434 -11.06 -6.70 1.99
C GLY A 434 -11.54 -8.14 1.88
N PRO A 435 -12.43 -8.50 0.94
CA PRO A 435 -13.04 -9.83 0.93
C PRO A 435 -12.04 -10.95 0.61
N ALA A 436 -12.17 -12.08 1.31
CA ALA A 436 -11.50 -13.32 0.94
C ALA A 436 -12.24 -13.99 -0.22
N LEU A 437 -11.48 -14.43 -1.24
CA LEU A 437 -12.03 -15.02 -2.46
C LEU A 437 -11.28 -16.31 -2.84
N LEU A 438 -11.87 -17.44 -2.50
CA LEU A 438 -11.35 -18.75 -2.87
C LEU A 438 -11.98 -19.19 -4.19
N PHE A 439 -11.20 -19.78 -5.08
CA PHE A 439 -11.67 -20.22 -6.40
C PHE A 439 -11.01 -21.52 -6.85
N GLN A 440 -11.79 -22.41 -7.45
CA GLN A 440 -11.30 -23.63 -8.06
C GLN A 440 -12.15 -24.04 -9.26
N VAL A 441 -11.52 -24.70 -10.22
CA VAL A 441 -12.15 -25.20 -11.46
C VAL A 441 -11.75 -26.64 -11.73
N GLY A 442 -12.65 -27.41 -12.33
CA GLY A 442 -12.44 -28.83 -12.59
C GLY A 442 -12.44 -29.64 -11.30
N GLN A 443 -11.50 -30.56 -11.17
CA GLN A 443 -11.41 -31.39 -9.96
C GLN A 443 -10.82 -30.62 -8.78
N ASN A 444 -9.73 -29.87 -8.97
CA ASN A 444 -9.06 -29.14 -7.90
C ASN A 444 -8.10 -28.04 -8.41
N ALA A 445 -8.17 -27.62 -9.68
CA ALA A 445 -7.29 -26.57 -10.17
C ALA A 445 -7.60 -25.24 -9.46
N LYS A 446 -6.59 -24.61 -8.88
CA LYS A 446 -6.64 -23.34 -8.15
C LYS A 446 -5.91 -22.25 -8.93
N PRO A 447 -5.98 -20.97 -8.52
CA PRO A 447 -5.19 -19.91 -9.12
C PRO A 447 -3.71 -20.29 -9.28
N GLY A 448 -3.16 -20.05 -10.48
CA GLY A 448 -1.81 -20.46 -10.89
C GLY A 448 -1.68 -21.88 -11.42
N ASP A 449 -2.73 -22.71 -11.33
CA ASP A 449 -2.74 -24.06 -11.88
C ASP A 449 -3.28 -24.10 -13.32
N VAL A 450 -3.36 -25.31 -13.89
CA VAL A 450 -3.87 -25.58 -15.22
C VAL A 450 -5.12 -26.46 -15.14
N VAL A 451 -6.13 -26.14 -15.94
CA VAL A 451 -7.36 -26.92 -16.14
C VAL A 451 -7.53 -27.27 -17.62
N ALA A 452 -8.13 -28.41 -17.93
CA ALA A 452 -8.43 -28.76 -19.32
C ALA A 452 -9.57 -27.91 -19.91
N SER A 453 -9.50 -27.63 -21.22
CA SER A 453 -10.60 -27.03 -21.97
C SER A 453 -11.87 -27.89 -21.94
N GLY A 454 -13.00 -27.35 -22.40
CA GLY A 454 -14.30 -28.01 -22.41
C GLY A 454 -15.15 -27.72 -21.17
N ARG A 455 -16.14 -28.55 -20.90
CA ARG A 455 -17.10 -28.34 -19.81
C ARG A 455 -16.49 -28.69 -18.48
N GLN A 456 -16.40 -27.68 -17.58
CA GLN A 456 -15.83 -27.79 -16.25
C GLN A 456 -16.82 -27.33 -15.17
N ASN A 457 -16.79 -27.96 -14.01
CA ASN A 457 -17.42 -27.43 -12.82
C ASN A 457 -16.50 -26.37 -12.20
N TRP A 458 -17.08 -25.38 -11.54
CA TRP A 458 -16.32 -24.42 -10.76
C TRP A 458 -16.99 -24.19 -9.40
N GLU A 459 -16.18 -23.83 -8.42
CA GLU A 459 -16.62 -23.46 -7.08
C GLU A 459 -15.86 -22.22 -6.63
N ALA A 460 -16.55 -21.34 -5.90
CA ALA A 460 -15.93 -20.19 -5.23
C ALA A 460 -16.52 -19.99 -3.85
N THR A 461 -15.71 -19.45 -2.95
CA THR A 461 -16.15 -18.98 -1.62
C THR A 461 -15.76 -17.52 -1.46
N LEU A 462 -16.74 -16.69 -1.14
CA LEU A 462 -16.55 -15.27 -0.85
C LEU A 462 -16.95 -15.02 0.60
N ALA A 463 -16.05 -14.40 1.38
CA ALA A 463 -16.31 -13.94 2.73
C ALA A 463 -15.87 -12.49 2.88
N GLY A 464 -16.67 -11.64 3.54
CA GLY A 464 -16.33 -10.22 3.65
C GLY A 464 -16.97 -9.55 4.85
N THR A 465 -16.21 -8.65 5.47
CA THR A 465 -16.65 -7.77 6.56
C THR A 465 -17.44 -6.56 6.06
N ASN A 466 -17.42 -6.31 4.76
CA ASN A 466 -18.15 -5.25 4.06
C ASN A 466 -19.06 -5.85 3.00
N ASP A 467 -20.08 -5.08 2.56
CA ASP A 467 -20.92 -5.44 1.43
C ASP A 467 -20.08 -5.57 0.15
N VAL A 468 -20.38 -6.59 -0.62
CA VAL A 468 -19.90 -6.79 -2.00
C VAL A 468 -21.11 -7.05 -2.87
N ASP A 469 -21.35 -6.25 -3.91
CA ASP A 469 -22.57 -6.33 -4.72
C ASP A 469 -22.38 -7.06 -6.06
N VAL A 470 -21.16 -7.15 -6.58
CA VAL A 470 -20.85 -7.77 -7.86
C VAL A 470 -19.90 -8.95 -7.67
N VAL A 471 -20.24 -10.11 -8.23
CA VAL A 471 -19.36 -11.28 -8.39
C VAL A 471 -19.41 -11.72 -9.84
N GLU A 472 -18.25 -11.86 -10.48
CA GLU A 472 -18.16 -12.15 -11.93
C GLU A 472 -17.18 -13.26 -12.21
N LEU A 473 -17.62 -14.27 -12.94
CA LEU A 473 -16.75 -15.26 -13.56
C LEU A 473 -16.25 -14.71 -14.90
N VAL A 474 -14.94 -14.69 -15.08
CA VAL A 474 -14.26 -14.06 -16.23
C VAL A 474 -13.47 -15.12 -16.99
N VAL A 475 -13.67 -15.21 -18.30
CA VAL A 475 -12.89 -16.08 -19.21
C VAL A 475 -12.29 -15.21 -20.30
N ASN A 476 -10.96 -15.20 -20.43
CA ASN A 476 -10.23 -14.42 -21.42
C ASN A 476 -10.63 -12.92 -21.45
N GLY A 477 -10.89 -12.33 -20.26
CA GLY A 477 -11.29 -10.94 -20.11
C GLY A 477 -12.80 -10.67 -20.32
N VAL A 478 -13.58 -11.69 -20.68
CA VAL A 478 -15.03 -11.55 -20.87
C VAL A 478 -15.78 -12.09 -19.65
N VAL A 479 -16.71 -11.31 -19.13
CA VAL A 479 -17.61 -11.75 -18.05
C VAL A 479 -18.61 -12.75 -18.64
N VAL A 480 -18.48 -14.01 -18.22
CA VAL A 480 -19.35 -15.11 -18.70
C VAL A 480 -20.50 -15.42 -17.75
N GLU A 481 -20.37 -15.06 -16.49
CA GLU A 481 -21.43 -15.22 -15.49
C GLU A 481 -21.38 -14.09 -14.47
N LYS A 482 -22.56 -13.57 -14.08
CA LYS A 482 -22.75 -12.57 -13.01
C LYS A 482 -23.57 -13.18 -11.90
N LEU A 483 -23.11 -13.01 -10.68
CA LEU A 483 -23.68 -13.60 -9.48
C LEU A 483 -24.00 -12.51 -8.47
N ALA A 484 -24.96 -12.81 -7.58
CA ALA A 484 -25.28 -11.92 -6.46
C ALA A 484 -24.13 -11.88 -5.46
N GLY A 485 -23.80 -10.70 -4.96
CA GLY A 485 -22.79 -10.49 -3.94
C GLY A 485 -23.21 -10.96 -2.54
N ILE A 486 -22.50 -10.47 -1.51
CA ILE A 486 -22.72 -10.78 -0.09
C ILE A 486 -22.97 -9.50 0.69
N LYS A 487 -23.62 -9.65 1.85
CA LYS A 487 -23.69 -8.59 2.86
C LYS A 487 -22.51 -8.67 3.83
N ALA A 488 -22.23 -7.55 4.51
CA ALA A 488 -21.24 -7.48 5.55
C ALA A 488 -21.42 -8.60 6.58
N GLY A 489 -20.34 -9.32 6.89
CA GLY A 489 -20.35 -10.44 7.82
C GLY A 489 -20.80 -11.78 7.22
N GLU A 490 -21.12 -11.83 5.92
CA GLU A 490 -21.52 -13.07 5.26
C GLU A 490 -20.34 -13.85 4.68
N THR A 491 -20.50 -15.18 4.64
CA THR A 491 -19.71 -16.11 3.84
C THR A 491 -20.66 -16.84 2.90
N ARG A 492 -20.39 -16.84 1.60
CA ARG A 492 -21.22 -17.50 0.58
C ARG A 492 -20.40 -18.39 -0.33
N GLN A 493 -20.95 -19.55 -0.63
CA GLN A 493 -20.42 -20.48 -1.62
C GLN A 493 -21.19 -20.34 -2.94
N TYR A 494 -20.45 -20.34 -4.03
CA TYR A 494 -20.95 -20.33 -5.38
C TYR A 494 -20.49 -21.60 -6.10
N LYS A 495 -21.32 -22.15 -6.95
CA LYS A 495 -21.01 -23.33 -7.77
C LYS A 495 -21.70 -23.19 -9.10
N GLY A 496 -21.02 -23.63 -10.16
CA GLY A 496 -21.56 -23.58 -11.50
C GLY A 496 -20.84 -24.48 -12.48
N GLN A 497 -21.18 -24.31 -13.74
CA GLN A 497 -20.52 -24.98 -14.86
C GLN A 497 -20.14 -23.93 -15.89
N VAL A 498 -18.97 -24.07 -16.47
CA VAL A 498 -18.46 -23.22 -17.54
C VAL A 498 -17.92 -24.08 -18.69
N ASN A 499 -18.13 -23.62 -19.92
CA ASN A 499 -17.52 -24.26 -21.09
C ASN A 499 -16.27 -23.44 -21.45
N LEU A 500 -15.10 -23.96 -21.08
CA LEU A 500 -13.82 -23.30 -21.32
C LEU A 500 -13.36 -23.50 -22.78
N PRO A 501 -12.89 -22.43 -23.46
CA PRO A 501 -12.32 -22.54 -24.81
C PRO A 501 -11.02 -23.35 -24.80
N VAL A 502 -10.48 -23.64 -25.98
CA VAL A 502 -9.12 -24.16 -26.10
C VAL A 502 -8.14 -23.02 -25.89
N GLY A 503 -7.35 -23.08 -24.80
CA GLY A 503 -6.39 -22.07 -24.41
C GLY A 503 -6.98 -20.82 -23.74
N GLY A 504 -6.12 -20.04 -23.13
CA GLY A 504 -6.46 -18.85 -22.38
C GLY A 504 -6.53 -19.09 -20.87
N TRP A 505 -7.45 -18.40 -20.19
CA TRP A 505 -7.53 -18.40 -18.73
C TRP A 505 -8.96 -18.15 -18.20
N VAL A 506 -9.19 -18.58 -16.97
CA VAL A 506 -10.42 -18.31 -16.23
C VAL A 506 -10.09 -17.75 -14.84
N ALA A 507 -10.86 -16.79 -14.38
CA ALA A 507 -10.74 -16.19 -13.05
C ALA A 507 -12.10 -15.75 -12.51
N ILE A 508 -12.15 -15.41 -11.22
CA ILE A 508 -13.34 -14.83 -10.58
C ILE A 508 -12.94 -13.53 -9.89
N ARG A 509 -13.83 -12.54 -9.92
CA ARG A 509 -13.66 -11.29 -9.19
C ARG A 509 -14.93 -10.89 -8.44
N ALA A 510 -14.75 -10.13 -7.37
CA ALA A 510 -15.83 -9.65 -6.52
C ALA A 510 -15.52 -8.21 -6.07
N TYR A 511 -16.50 -7.31 -6.15
CA TYR A 511 -16.27 -5.91 -5.82
C TYR A 511 -17.58 -5.15 -5.52
N THR A 512 -17.45 -3.92 -4.97
CA THR A 512 -18.55 -2.98 -4.91
C THR A 512 -18.55 -2.08 -6.14
N SER A 513 -19.73 -1.89 -6.75
CA SER A 513 -19.90 -1.02 -7.92
C SER A 513 -19.68 0.46 -7.55
N GLU A 514 -20.06 0.86 -6.34
CA GLU A 514 -19.89 2.22 -5.83
C GLU A 514 -18.80 2.26 -4.74
N LEU A 515 -18.13 3.40 -4.63
CA LEU A 515 -17.19 3.66 -3.55
C LEU A 515 -17.94 3.84 -2.22
N LYS A 516 -17.35 3.34 -1.12
CA LYS A 516 -17.91 3.41 0.23
C LYS A 516 -17.13 4.41 1.08
N GLU A 517 -17.81 5.16 1.92
CA GLU A 517 -17.18 6.10 2.85
C GLU A 517 -16.64 5.40 4.11
N ASP A 518 -17.41 4.50 4.72
CA ASP A 518 -16.99 3.72 5.89
C ASP A 518 -16.83 2.25 5.53
N THR A 519 -15.59 1.81 5.45
CA THR A 519 -15.22 0.43 5.10
C THR A 519 -14.42 -0.28 6.18
N TRP A 520 -14.37 0.25 7.42
CA TRP A 520 -13.77 -0.52 8.49
C TRP A 520 -14.38 -1.94 8.56
N PRO A 521 -13.50 -2.95 8.70
CA PRO A 521 -12.07 -2.91 9.03
C PRO A 521 -11.14 -2.70 7.83
N THR A 522 -11.60 -2.67 6.57
CA THR A 522 -10.74 -2.74 5.40
C THR A 522 -10.01 -1.44 5.05
N MET A 523 -10.55 -0.27 5.37
CA MET A 523 -9.98 1.06 5.09
C MET A 523 -9.75 1.41 3.60
N HIS A 524 -10.31 0.66 2.66
CA HIS A 524 -10.27 0.98 1.23
C HIS A 524 -11.68 1.27 0.71
N ALA A 525 -11.84 2.35 -0.05
CA ALA A 525 -13.15 2.82 -0.53
C ALA A 525 -13.90 1.79 -1.39
N ARG A 526 -13.18 0.89 -2.05
CA ARG A 526 -13.75 -0.21 -2.82
C ARG A 526 -13.33 -1.55 -2.23
N PRO A 527 -14.20 -2.26 -1.50
CA PRO A 527 -14.03 -3.69 -1.29
C PRO A 527 -13.93 -4.42 -2.62
N PHE A 528 -12.79 -5.07 -2.85
CA PHE A 528 -12.43 -5.70 -4.12
C PHE A 528 -11.63 -6.97 -3.85
N ALA A 529 -11.88 -8.03 -4.62
CA ALA A 529 -11.03 -9.21 -4.68
C ALA A 529 -10.98 -9.77 -6.11
N HIS A 530 -9.83 -10.27 -6.52
CA HIS A 530 -9.65 -10.92 -7.83
C HIS A 530 -8.71 -12.12 -7.68
N SER A 531 -9.16 -13.31 -8.10
CA SER A 531 -8.27 -14.46 -8.17
C SER A 531 -7.21 -14.26 -9.25
N SER A 532 -6.02 -14.80 -9.05
CA SER A 532 -5.11 -15.00 -10.19
C SER A 532 -5.73 -15.97 -11.20
N PRO A 533 -5.24 -16.03 -12.46
CA PRO A 533 -5.79 -16.90 -13.47
C PRO A 533 -5.56 -18.39 -13.15
N ILE A 534 -6.55 -19.22 -13.48
CA ILE A 534 -6.36 -20.64 -13.74
C ILE A 534 -6.20 -20.77 -15.26
N TRP A 535 -5.08 -21.31 -15.70
CA TRP A 535 -4.76 -21.41 -17.13
C TRP A 535 -5.48 -22.59 -17.78
N ILE A 536 -5.91 -22.41 -19.02
CA ILE A 536 -6.61 -23.46 -19.77
C ILE A 536 -5.58 -24.21 -20.64
N ASP A 537 -5.50 -25.52 -20.50
CA ASP A 537 -4.60 -26.46 -21.18
C ASP A 537 -3.10 -26.33 -20.85
N SER A 538 -2.56 -25.11 -20.76
CA SER A 538 -1.17 -24.86 -20.33
C SER A 538 -0.98 -23.43 -19.85
N ILE A 539 0.02 -23.19 -18.98
CA ILE A 539 0.40 -21.83 -18.55
C ILE A 539 0.83 -21.02 -19.77
N GLY A 540 0.26 -19.82 -19.92
CA GLY A 540 0.54 -18.94 -21.05
C GLY A 540 -0.15 -19.36 -22.37
N SER A 541 -1.07 -20.33 -22.34
CA SER A 541 -1.91 -20.64 -23.50
C SER A 541 -2.82 -19.46 -23.86
N THR A 542 -3.28 -19.40 -25.09
CA THR A 542 -4.09 -18.29 -25.60
C THR A 542 -5.27 -18.78 -26.43
N ASP A 543 -6.41 -18.11 -26.29
CA ASP A 543 -7.48 -18.19 -27.27
C ASP A 543 -7.15 -17.30 -28.47
N PRO A 544 -7.19 -17.80 -29.71
CA PRO A 544 -6.76 -17.05 -30.90
C PRO A 544 -7.48 -15.70 -31.10
N THR A 545 -8.78 -15.64 -30.78
CA THR A 545 -9.58 -14.41 -30.96
C THR A 545 -9.17 -13.34 -29.95
N SER A 546 -9.14 -13.70 -28.67
CA SER A 546 -8.74 -12.79 -27.58
C SER A 546 -7.29 -12.35 -27.71
N ARG A 547 -6.39 -13.27 -28.15
CA ARG A 547 -4.99 -12.99 -28.42
C ARG A 547 -4.81 -11.91 -29.48
N LYS A 548 -5.45 -12.05 -30.64
CA LYS A 548 -5.33 -11.09 -31.74
C LYS A 548 -5.87 -9.71 -31.34
N ALA A 549 -7.02 -9.66 -30.69
CA ALA A 549 -7.60 -8.41 -30.21
C ALA A 549 -6.66 -7.72 -29.20
N ALA A 550 -6.16 -8.45 -28.21
CA ALA A 550 -5.25 -7.93 -27.20
C ALA A 550 -3.92 -7.44 -27.81
N ALA A 551 -3.32 -8.19 -28.73
CA ALA A 551 -2.08 -7.81 -29.41
C ALA A 551 -2.25 -6.50 -30.19
N ALA A 552 -3.38 -6.32 -30.89
CA ALA A 552 -3.69 -5.07 -31.60
C ALA A 552 -3.83 -3.87 -30.64
N ASP A 553 -4.52 -4.04 -29.52
CA ASP A 553 -4.68 -3.01 -28.51
C ASP A 553 -3.34 -2.63 -27.88
N LEU A 554 -2.50 -3.60 -27.52
CA LEU A 554 -1.19 -3.36 -26.91
C LEU A 554 -0.22 -2.65 -27.89
N ILE A 555 -0.29 -2.96 -29.20
CA ILE A 555 0.47 -2.20 -30.23
C ILE A 555 0.02 -0.74 -30.23
N ARG A 556 -1.31 -0.48 -30.23
CA ARG A 556 -1.82 0.92 -30.18
C ARG A 556 -1.34 1.66 -28.92
N ALA A 557 -1.27 0.98 -27.79
CA ALA A 557 -0.77 1.57 -26.55
C ALA A 557 0.72 1.93 -26.65
N ILE A 558 1.58 1.05 -27.22
CA ILE A 558 3.00 1.36 -27.46
C ILE A 558 3.13 2.53 -28.45
N ASP A 559 2.31 2.60 -29.49
CA ASP A 559 2.33 3.71 -30.45
C ASP A 559 1.95 5.04 -29.79
N ALA A 560 0.98 5.03 -28.88
CA ALA A 560 0.63 6.22 -28.08
C ALA A 560 1.76 6.61 -27.14
N SER A 561 2.34 5.64 -26.42
CA SER A 561 3.50 5.88 -25.54
C SER A 561 4.67 6.49 -26.29
N GLU A 562 4.97 6.02 -27.51
CA GLU A 562 6.02 6.60 -28.35
C GLU A 562 5.73 8.06 -28.74
N ARG A 563 4.48 8.37 -29.12
CA ARG A 563 4.09 9.77 -29.44
C ARG A 563 4.27 10.68 -28.23
N ILE A 564 3.80 10.25 -27.07
CA ILE A 564 3.90 11.00 -25.81
C ILE A 564 5.37 11.19 -25.43
N ALA A 565 6.18 10.12 -25.52
CA ALA A 565 7.59 10.18 -25.21
C ALA A 565 8.34 11.17 -26.14
N LYS A 566 8.12 11.09 -27.44
CA LYS A 566 8.71 12.03 -28.41
C LYS A 566 8.33 13.48 -28.12
N ALA A 567 7.09 13.74 -27.73
CA ALA A 567 6.65 15.08 -27.37
C ALA A 567 7.32 15.59 -26.08
N ALA A 568 7.50 14.71 -25.08
CA ALA A 568 8.08 15.07 -23.79
C ALA A 568 9.62 15.26 -23.84
N TYR A 569 10.31 14.41 -24.59
CA TYR A 569 11.77 14.45 -24.73
C TYR A 569 12.27 15.49 -25.76
N GLY A 570 11.45 15.83 -26.76
CA GLY A 570 11.86 16.76 -27.83
C GLY A 570 13.05 16.22 -28.63
N GLU A 571 14.17 16.94 -28.58
CA GLU A 571 15.41 16.57 -29.28
C GLU A 571 16.33 15.64 -28.47
N VAL A 572 15.96 15.30 -27.24
CA VAL A 572 16.77 14.43 -26.38
C VAL A 572 16.68 12.99 -26.88
N GLU A 573 17.82 12.32 -26.97
CA GLU A 573 17.87 10.90 -27.37
C GLU A 573 17.19 10.00 -26.33
N MET A 574 16.46 9.00 -26.82
CA MET A 574 15.78 7.97 -26.04
C MET A 574 15.88 6.60 -26.73
N ASN A 575 17.07 6.28 -27.20
CA ASN A 575 17.34 5.10 -28.02
C ASN A 575 17.01 3.78 -27.30
N ARG A 576 17.28 3.69 -25.99
CA ARG A 576 17.02 2.49 -25.20
C ARG A 576 15.52 2.19 -25.12
N MET A 577 14.72 3.19 -24.81
CA MET A 577 13.27 3.04 -24.76
C MET A 577 12.68 2.72 -26.14
N MET A 578 13.13 3.41 -27.20
CA MET A 578 12.66 3.16 -28.57
C MET A 578 13.00 1.76 -29.06
N THR A 579 14.18 1.24 -28.73
CA THR A 579 14.57 -0.14 -29.03
C THR A 579 13.61 -1.13 -28.37
N ARG A 580 13.28 -0.94 -27.12
CA ARG A 580 12.32 -1.80 -26.41
C ARG A 580 10.91 -1.74 -26.99
N PHE A 581 10.46 -0.55 -27.38
CA PHE A 581 9.16 -0.41 -28.04
C PHE A 581 9.11 -1.20 -29.35
N GLU A 582 10.16 -1.15 -30.15
CA GLU A 582 10.19 -1.89 -31.43
C GLU A 582 10.29 -3.41 -31.22
N GLU A 583 11.07 -3.87 -30.23
CA GLU A 583 11.13 -5.28 -29.87
C GLU A 583 9.76 -5.81 -29.38
N ALA A 584 9.07 -5.03 -28.54
CA ALA A 584 7.73 -5.40 -28.07
C ALA A 584 6.71 -5.44 -29.21
N ARG A 585 6.73 -4.42 -30.11
CA ARG A 585 5.88 -4.44 -31.30
C ARG A 585 6.14 -5.64 -32.18
N LYS A 586 7.40 -6.02 -32.37
CA LYS A 586 7.76 -7.20 -33.17
C LYS A 586 7.11 -8.47 -32.59
N ARG A 587 7.27 -8.70 -31.27
CA ARG A 587 6.63 -9.85 -30.60
C ARG A 587 5.11 -9.82 -30.71
N LEU A 588 4.49 -8.64 -30.57
CA LEU A 588 3.04 -8.51 -30.68
C LEU A 588 2.53 -8.72 -32.11
N ARG A 589 3.26 -8.29 -33.16
CA ARG A 589 2.91 -8.54 -34.55
C ARG A 589 2.91 -10.02 -34.91
N GLU A 590 3.85 -10.80 -34.37
CA GLU A 590 3.88 -12.27 -34.52
C GLU A 590 2.61 -12.96 -33.96
N LEU A 591 1.95 -12.33 -32.98
CA LEU A 591 0.70 -12.85 -32.41
C LEU A 591 -0.56 -12.51 -33.21
N LEU A 592 -0.46 -11.61 -34.20
CA LEU A 592 -1.57 -11.28 -35.10
C LEU A 592 -1.71 -12.30 -36.24
N GLU A 593 -0.64 -13.02 -36.55
CA GLU A 593 -0.65 -14.10 -37.52
C GLU A 593 -1.36 -15.35 -36.95
#